data_53c629a84695f51877a76721cf90839b
#
_entry.id   53c629a84695f51877a76721cf90839b
#
_cell.length_a   1.000
_cell.length_b   1.000
_cell.length_c   1.000
_cell.angle_alpha   90.00
_cell.angle_beta   90.00
_cell.angle_gamma   90.00
#
_symmetry.space_group_name_H-M   'P 1'
#
loop_
_entity.id
_entity.type
_entity.pdbx_description
1 polymer ?
#
loop_
_entity_poly.entity_id
_entity_poly.type
_entity_poly.pdbx_seq_one_letter_code
_entity_poly.pdbx_strand_id
1 'polypeptide(L)'
;MSNWFPKWQPYQGDVDHRPVSTNEYLPPVQSAILGIQHAFAMFGATVLAPLLMGFNPNLAILMSGICTILFFLITGGRVPSYLGSSFAFIGVVAAATGHITGSGANPNLSIAVGGIVACGIFYALIGFIVMLTGTRWIEKLMPPVVTGAIVMIIGLNLAPVTIKGVAGQPFEMWMALITVLCMGSIAVFTRGLLQRLLLLVGLILAYVIYAIATNGLGLGKPIDFSQISQASWFGIPNFSHPTFDTKAILIIAPVALILVAENLGHIKAVGAMTGENLTPQLGKAFVADGLATTLSGSVGAPGMTTYGENIGVMAVTRVYSTIVFVIAGIFAIFLGLSPKFGAVISTIPSAVLTGASIVVFGLITIAGAKIWIENKVDFSNNKNLIVASVTIILGAGNFELLFGNFNLGGIGTATFAAIILNWLFSLKDKT
;
A
#
# COMPACT_ATOMS: atom_id res chain seq x y z
N MET A 1 -2.20 -3.37 36.28
CA MET A 1 -2.44 -2.51 35.11
C MET A 1 -1.47 -2.96 34.03
N SER A 2 -1.95 -3.57 32.92
CA SER A 2 -1.09 -3.91 31.80
C SER A 2 -0.60 -2.59 31.20
N ASN A 3 0.71 -2.33 31.22
CA ASN A 3 1.29 -1.16 30.59
C ASN A 3 0.89 -1.21 29.10
N TRP A 4 0.13 -0.22 28.63
CA TRP A 4 -0.31 -0.11 27.23
C TRP A 4 0.90 -0.13 26.30
N PHE A 5 1.96 0.59 26.67
CA PHE A 5 3.23 0.63 25.95
C PHE A 5 4.27 -0.29 26.61
N PRO A 6 5.18 -0.90 25.83
CA PRO A 6 6.34 -1.58 26.37
C PRO A 6 7.28 -0.57 27.04
N LYS A 7 8.14 -1.05 27.94
CA LYS A 7 9.27 -0.24 28.43
C LYS A 7 10.40 -0.38 27.41
N TRP A 8 10.64 0.70 26.68
CA TRP A 8 11.76 0.72 25.73
C TRP A 8 13.09 0.75 26.49
N GLN A 9 14.02 -0.06 26.02
CA GLN A 9 15.36 -0.18 26.61
C GLN A 9 16.42 0.21 25.55
N PRO A 10 17.55 0.79 25.98
CA PRO A 10 18.64 1.02 25.05
C PRO A 10 19.19 -0.32 24.55
N TYR A 11 19.38 -0.42 23.26
CA TYR A 11 19.98 -1.61 22.66
C TYR A 11 21.44 -1.72 23.09
N GLN A 12 21.81 -2.90 23.58
CA GLN A 12 23.17 -3.24 23.98
C GLN A 12 23.61 -4.45 23.17
N GLY A 13 24.44 -4.24 22.18
CA GLY A 13 24.94 -5.32 21.34
C GLY A 13 25.41 -4.83 19.99
N ASP A 14 25.73 -5.79 19.12
CA ASP A 14 26.05 -5.59 17.73
C ASP A 14 24.90 -6.13 16.86
N VAL A 15 24.39 -5.30 15.96
CA VAL A 15 23.25 -5.65 15.08
C VAL A 15 23.59 -6.83 14.16
N ASP A 16 24.87 -7.04 13.82
CA ASP A 16 25.31 -8.19 13.03
C ASP A 16 25.15 -9.52 13.77
N HIS A 17 25.19 -9.50 15.11
CA HIS A 17 25.04 -10.69 15.92
C HIS A 17 23.62 -10.85 16.49
N ARG A 18 22.98 -9.75 16.90
CA ARG A 18 21.61 -9.78 17.46
C ARG A 18 20.76 -8.66 16.84
N PRO A 19 19.56 -8.96 16.33
CA PRO A 19 18.66 -7.91 15.85
C PRO A 19 18.17 -7.02 17.01
N VAL A 20 17.84 -5.76 16.68
CA VAL A 20 17.21 -4.83 17.62
C VAL A 20 15.73 -5.19 17.75
N SER A 21 15.28 -5.53 18.94
CA SER A 21 13.89 -5.94 19.21
C SER A 21 12.90 -4.77 19.12
N THR A 22 11.61 -5.09 19.07
CA THR A 22 10.51 -4.11 18.94
C THR A 22 10.48 -3.07 20.06
N ASN A 23 10.90 -3.45 21.27
CA ASN A 23 10.95 -2.63 22.48
C ASN A 23 12.36 -2.10 22.82
N GLU A 24 13.30 -2.15 21.90
CA GLU A 24 14.63 -1.58 22.05
C GLU A 24 14.82 -0.36 21.15
N TYR A 25 15.72 0.53 21.50
CA TYR A 25 16.09 1.68 20.69
C TYR A 25 17.60 1.83 20.54
N LEU A 26 18.01 2.30 19.38
CA LEU A 26 19.39 2.68 19.04
C LEU A 26 19.68 4.11 19.49
N PRO A 27 20.96 4.54 19.53
CA PRO A 27 21.32 5.93 19.76
C PRO A 27 20.52 6.88 18.86
N PRO A 28 20.19 8.11 19.30
CA PRO A 28 19.26 9.01 18.61
C PRO A 28 19.62 9.26 17.14
N VAL A 29 20.90 9.44 16.82
CA VAL A 29 21.35 9.68 15.44
C VAL A 29 21.11 8.45 14.55
N GLN A 30 21.41 7.26 15.04
CA GLN A 30 21.19 6.03 14.29
C GLN A 30 19.69 5.77 14.10
N SER A 31 18.87 5.97 15.13
CA SER A 31 17.42 5.87 15.06
C SER A 31 16.84 6.89 14.06
N ALA A 32 17.38 8.12 14.01
CA ALA A 32 16.95 9.13 13.04
C ALA A 32 17.29 8.73 11.60
N ILE A 33 18.50 8.25 11.34
CA ILE A 33 18.91 7.77 10.02
C ILE A 33 18.00 6.62 9.54
N LEU A 34 17.73 5.66 10.42
CA LEU A 34 16.84 4.53 10.09
C LEU A 34 15.40 4.99 9.89
N GLY A 35 14.88 5.92 10.68
CA GLY A 35 13.56 6.50 10.47
C GLY A 35 13.44 7.19 9.12
N ILE A 36 14.43 7.99 8.73
CA ILE A 36 14.52 8.62 7.41
C ILE A 36 14.58 7.55 6.31
N GLN A 37 15.36 6.49 6.51
CA GLN A 37 15.45 5.36 5.59
C GLN A 37 14.11 4.68 5.38
N HIS A 38 13.32 4.45 6.44
CA HIS A 38 11.97 3.91 6.34
C HIS A 38 11.02 4.87 5.60
N ALA A 39 11.14 6.17 5.81
CA ALA A 39 10.37 7.17 5.07
C ALA A 39 10.72 7.18 3.57
N PHE A 40 11.98 7.00 3.20
CA PHE A 40 12.37 6.86 1.79
C PHE A 40 11.92 5.52 1.18
N ALA A 41 11.88 4.43 1.94
CA ALA A 41 11.42 3.14 1.44
C ALA A 41 9.94 3.17 1.07
N MET A 42 9.10 3.83 1.87
CA MET A 42 7.67 3.97 1.61
C MET A 42 7.34 4.97 0.50
N PHE A 43 8.28 5.88 0.20
CA PHE A 43 8.03 7.06 -0.62
C PHE A 43 7.45 6.72 -1.99
N GLY A 44 8.07 5.75 -2.70
CA GLY A 44 7.63 5.38 -4.05
C GLY A 44 6.16 4.94 -4.10
N ALA A 45 5.75 4.09 -3.19
CA ALA A 45 4.37 3.58 -3.12
C ALA A 45 3.39 4.67 -2.64
N THR A 46 3.78 5.44 -1.60
CA THR A 46 2.93 6.52 -1.04
C THR A 46 2.70 7.67 -2.01
N VAL A 47 3.59 7.87 -2.98
CA VAL A 47 3.44 8.88 -4.04
C VAL A 47 2.70 8.32 -5.25
N LEU A 48 3.03 7.11 -5.67
CA LEU A 48 2.48 6.52 -6.90
C LEU A 48 0.97 6.28 -6.79
N ALA A 49 0.49 5.67 -5.71
CA ALA A 49 -0.92 5.34 -5.55
C ALA A 49 -1.83 6.59 -5.61
N PRO A 50 -1.58 7.70 -4.85
CA PRO A 50 -2.39 8.90 -4.95
C PRO A 50 -2.31 9.57 -6.34
N LEU A 51 -1.16 9.60 -7.00
CA LEU A 51 -1.05 10.16 -8.36
C LEU A 51 -1.90 9.38 -9.36
N LEU A 52 -1.93 8.05 -9.26
CA LEU A 52 -2.77 7.20 -10.11
C LEU A 52 -4.27 7.43 -9.87
N MET A 53 -4.68 7.74 -8.66
CA MET A 53 -6.07 8.03 -8.28
C MET A 53 -6.47 9.50 -8.40
N GLY A 54 -5.52 10.38 -8.73
CA GLY A 54 -5.74 11.83 -8.84
C GLY A 54 -5.87 12.56 -7.50
N PHE A 55 -5.29 12.02 -6.43
CA PHE A 55 -5.19 12.65 -5.12
C PHE A 55 -3.98 13.58 -5.01
N ASN A 56 -4.02 14.49 -4.04
CA ASN A 56 -2.87 15.34 -3.71
C ASN A 56 -1.78 14.50 -3.02
N PRO A 57 -0.58 14.36 -3.62
CA PRO A 57 0.50 13.54 -3.06
C PRO A 57 1.05 14.10 -1.74
N ASN A 58 1.07 15.42 -1.55
CA ASN A 58 1.50 16.01 -0.28
C ASN A 58 0.59 15.63 0.87
N LEU A 59 -0.72 15.68 0.63
CA LEU A 59 -1.72 15.29 1.62
C LEU A 59 -1.60 13.80 1.94
N ALA A 60 -1.35 12.96 0.94
CA ALA A 60 -1.13 11.54 1.14
C ALA A 60 0.11 11.25 1.99
N ILE A 61 1.22 11.95 1.75
CA ILE A 61 2.46 11.82 2.54
C ILE A 61 2.24 12.35 3.97
N LEU A 62 1.58 13.50 4.14
CA LEU A 62 1.23 14.04 5.45
C LEU A 62 0.43 13.02 6.27
N MET A 63 -0.62 12.49 5.65
CA MET A 63 -1.51 11.53 6.32
C MET A 63 -0.82 10.19 6.58
N SER A 64 0.09 9.75 5.72
CA SER A 64 0.87 8.53 5.98
C SER A 64 1.69 8.65 7.28
N GLY A 65 2.31 9.81 7.51
CA GLY A 65 3.04 10.09 8.74
C GLY A 65 2.12 10.12 9.98
N ILE A 66 1.02 10.87 9.90
CA ILE A 66 0.03 10.97 10.99
C ILE A 66 -0.57 9.59 11.29
N CYS A 67 -0.97 8.84 10.26
CA CYS A 67 -1.57 7.52 10.41
C CYS A 67 -0.57 6.47 10.95
N THR A 68 0.71 6.56 10.60
CA THR A 68 1.76 5.72 11.18
C THR A 68 1.90 5.95 12.69
N ILE A 69 1.88 7.21 13.13
CA ILE A 69 1.89 7.54 14.56
C ILE A 69 0.60 7.07 15.24
N LEU A 70 -0.56 7.26 14.62
CA LEU A 70 -1.84 6.76 15.13
C LEU A 70 -1.82 5.23 15.30
N PHE A 71 -1.31 4.50 14.31
CA PHE A 71 -1.15 3.06 14.37
C PHE A 71 -0.25 2.63 15.53
N PHE A 72 0.89 3.30 15.70
CA PHE A 72 1.78 3.07 16.84
C PHE A 72 1.07 3.26 18.18
N LEU A 73 0.27 4.33 18.33
CA LEU A 73 -0.48 4.61 19.56
C LEU A 73 -1.54 3.54 19.85
N ILE A 74 -2.32 3.13 18.85
CA ILE A 74 -3.42 2.16 19.01
C ILE A 74 -2.89 0.76 19.27
N THR A 75 -1.82 0.35 18.56
CA THR A 75 -1.17 -0.96 18.78
C THR A 75 -0.33 -1.00 20.06
N GLY A 76 -0.21 0.13 20.77
CA GLY A 76 0.57 0.26 21.99
C GLY A 76 2.07 0.10 21.76
N GLY A 77 2.58 0.53 20.60
CA GLY A 77 3.99 0.46 20.24
C GLY A 77 4.57 -0.96 20.16
N ARG A 78 3.72 -1.95 19.86
CA ARG A 78 4.12 -3.37 19.82
C ARG A 78 4.31 -3.92 18.41
N VAL A 79 3.72 -3.26 17.41
CA VAL A 79 3.78 -3.70 16.01
C VAL A 79 4.61 -2.71 15.22
N PRO A 80 5.83 -3.08 14.79
CA PRO A 80 6.63 -2.24 13.92
C PRO A 80 6.03 -2.23 12.51
N SER A 81 5.42 -1.12 12.12
CA SER A 81 4.84 -0.95 10.80
C SER A 81 4.77 0.52 10.40
N TYR A 82 4.88 0.77 9.10
CA TYR A 82 4.62 2.06 8.47
C TYR A 82 3.31 1.96 7.69
N LEU A 83 2.49 3.02 7.73
CA LEU A 83 1.26 3.12 6.97
C LEU A 83 1.42 4.08 5.78
N GLY A 84 0.90 3.68 4.63
CA GLY A 84 0.84 4.54 3.46
C GLY A 84 -0.35 4.23 2.58
N SER A 85 -0.42 4.90 1.44
CA SER A 85 -1.55 4.81 0.50
C SER A 85 -1.72 3.41 -0.07
N SER A 86 -2.87 2.79 0.11
CA SER A 86 -3.12 1.43 -0.39
C SER A 86 -3.44 1.41 -1.88
N PHE A 87 -2.77 0.54 -2.61
CA PHE A 87 -3.03 0.27 -4.02
C PHE A 87 -4.38 -0.42 -4.27
N ALA A 88 -4.96 -1.06 -3.27
CA ALA A 88 -6.26 -1.72 -3.37
C ALA A 88 -7.41 -0.74 -3.71
N PHE A 89 -7.22 0.56 -3.44
CA PHE A 89 -8.22 1.58 -3.76
C PHE A 89 -8.20 2.04 -5.21
N ILE A 90 -7.12 1.83 -5.99
CA ILE A 90 -6.96 2.43 -7.33
C ILE A 90 -8.11 2.04 -8.24
N GLY A 91 -8.39 0.75 -8.38
CA GLY A 91 -9.45 0.25 -9.28
C GLY A 91 -10.85 0.70 -8.86
N VAL A 92 -11.15 0.62 -7.55
CA VAL A 92 -12.48 0.98 -7.04
C VAL A 92 -12.72 2.50 -7.02
N VAL A 93 -11.68 3.31 -6.82
CA VAL A 93 -11.76 4.77 -6.96
C VAL A 93 -12.01 5.15 -8.41
N ALA A 94 -11.27 4.55 -9.36
CA ALA A 94 -11.51 4.76 -10.78
C ALA A 94 -12.95 4.36 -11.19
N ALA A 95 -13.44 3.22 -10.72
CA ALA A 95 -14.80 2.75 -10.99
C ALA A 95 -15.88 3.65 -10.37
N ALA A 96 -15.67 4.14 -9.14
CA ALA A 96 -16.64 4.97 -8.44
C ALA A 96 -16.72 6.40 -8.97
N THR A 97 -15.60 6.93 -9.49
CA THR A 97 -15.49 8.35 -9.92
C THR A 97 -15.47 8.55 -11.42
N GLY A 98 -15.26 7.49 -12.21
CA GLY A 98 -14.99 7.59 -13.65
C GLY A 98 -13.62 8.17 -14.00
N HIS A 99 -12.71 8.31 -13.01
CA HIS A 99 -11.40 8.89 -13.21
C HIS A 99 -10.49 7.97 -14.03
N ILE A 100 -9.82 8.55 -15.04
CA ILE A 100 -8.80 7.85 -15.81
C ILE A 100 -7.51 7.84 -14.99
N THR A 101 -7.06 6.66 -14.62
CA THR A 101 -5.88 6.47 -13.77
C THR A 101 -4.65 7.18 -14.34
N GLY A 102 -4.03 8.03 -13.53
CA GLY A 102 -2.83 8.79 -13.91
C GLY A 102 -3.07 10.01 -14.80
N SER A 103 -4.32 10.41 -15.04
CA SER A 103 -4.68 11.57 -15.89
C SER A 103 -4.63 12.94 -15.15
N GLY A 104 -4.04 13.01 -13.99
CA GLY A 104 -3.96 14.20 -13.15
C GLY A 104 -4.99 14.23 -12.02
N ALA A 105 -5.48 15.40 -11.63
CA ALA A 105 -6.39 15.54 -10.49
C ALA A 105 -7.77 14.91 -10.78
N ASN A 106 -8.31 14.20 -9.77
CA ASN A 106 -9.63 13.58 -9.88
C ASN A 106 -10.75 14.62 -9.57
N PRO A 107 -11.61 14.97 -10.54
CA PRO A 107 -12.66 15.97 -10.34
C PRO A 107 -13.74 15.51 -9.35
N ASN A 108 -13.92 14.19 -9.18
CA ASN A 108 -14.91 13.57 -8.31
C ASN A 108 -14.29 13.04 -6.99
N LEU A 109 -13.20 13.67 -6.54
CA LEU A 109 -12.44 13.22 -5.37
C LEU A 109 -13.29 13.11 -4.11
N SER A 110 -14.21 14.07 -3.88
CA SER A 110 -15.10 14.10 -2.72
C SER A 110 -15.97 12.83 -2.60
N ILE A 111 -16.39 12.26 -3.73
CA ILE A 111 -17.15 11.01 -3.80
C ILE A 111 -16.27 9.82 -3.40
N ALA A 112 -15.05 9.77 -3.93
CA ALA A 112 -14.09 8.71 -3.61
C ALA A 112 -13.77 8.69 -2.11
N VAL A 113 -13.48 9.85 -1.51
CA VAL A 113 -13.11 9.92 -0.09
C VAL A 113 -14.28 9.58 0.83
N GLY A 114 -15.53 9.86 0.43
CA GLY A 114 -16.72 9.37 1.15
C GLY A 114 -16.77 7.84 1.23
N GLY A 115 -16.49 7.16 0.12
CA GLY A 115 -16.36 5.71 0.07
C GLY A 115 -15.18 5.18 0.90
N ILE A 116 -14.03 5.88 0.90
CA ILE A 116 -12.84 5.52 1.70
C ILE A 116 -13.14 5.64 3.19
N VAL A 117 -13.84 6.70 3.63
CA VAL A 117 -14.27 6.85 5.03
C VAL A 117 -15.16 5.67 5.45
N ALA A 118 -16.15 5.31 4.61
CA ALA A 118 -17.00 4.16 4.89
C ALA A 118 -16.21 2.85 4.96
N CYS A 119 -15.24 2.64 4.06
CA CYS A 119 -14.33 1.50 4.09
C CYS A 119 -13.53 1.45 5.40
N GLY A 120 -12.96 2.58 5.84
CA GLY A 120 -12.21 2.66 7.08
C GLY A 120 -13.05 2.32 8.31
N ILE A 121 -14.29 2.83 8.39
CA ILE A 121 -15.23 2.50 9.46
C ILE A 121 -15.54 1.00 9.46
N PHE A 122 -15.84 0.43 8.28
CA PHE A 122 -16.11 -1.00 8.16
C PHE A 122 -14.90 -1.84 8.55
N TYR A 123 -13.69 -1.42 8.18
CA TYR A 123 -12.47 -2.10 8.56
C TYR A 123 -12.20 -2.02 10.08
N ALA A 124 -12.41 -0.86 10.70
CA ALA A 124 -12.32 -0.71 12.15
C ALA A 124 -13.32 -1.59 12.91
N LEU A 125 -14.55 -1.73 12.39
CA LEU A 125 -15.57 -2.62 12.94
C LEU A 125 -15.13 -4.10 12.86
N ILE A 126 -14.56 -4.54 11.75
CA ILE A 126 -13.97 -5.88 11.63
C ILE A 126 -12.88 -6.07 12.69
N GLY A 127 -11.98 -5.10 12.84
CA GLY A 127 -10.93 -5.13 13.87
C GLY A 127 -11.49 -5.24 15.29
N PHE A 128 -12.53 -4.49 15.59
CA PHE A 128 -13.21 -4.54 16.89
C PHE A 128 -13.84 -5.92 17.14
N ILE A 129 -14.51 -6.50 16.14
CA ILE A 129 -15.05 -7.86 16.22
C ILE A 129 -13.91 -8.87 16.50
N VAL A 130 -12.78 -8.74 15.80
CA VAL A 130 -11.60 -9.60 16.02
C VAL A 130 -11.05 -9.47 17.43
N MET A 131 -11.04 -8.26 18.01
CA MET A 131 -10.63 -8.05 19.41
C MET A 131 -11.53 -8.78 20.39
N LEU A 132 -12.84 -8.87 20.11
CA LEU A 132 -13.82 -9.51 20.98
C LEU A 132 -13.87 -11.04 20.82
N THR A 133 -13.77 -11.52 19.57
CA THR A 133 -14.01 -12.93 19.21
C THR A 133 -12.73 -13.73 18.94
N GLY A 134 -11.59 -13.03 18.87
CA GLY A 134 -10.30 -13.62 18.49
C GLY A 134 -10.14 -13.76 16.97
N THR A 135 -8.99 -14.27 16.54
CA THR A 135 -8.55 -14.29 15.12
C THR A 135 -8.92 -15.56 14.37
N ARG A 136 -9.27 -16.65 15.08
CA ARG A 136 -9.46 -17.98 14.50
C ARG A 136 -10.47 -18.03 13.36
N TRP A 137 -11.57 -17.28 13.47
CA TRP A 137 -12.61 -17.28 12.45
C TRP A 137 -12.12 -16.60 11.16
N ILE A 138 -11.34 -15.52 11.28
CA ILE A 138 -10.78 -14.79 10.13
C ILE A 138 -9.70 -15.62 9.43
N GLU A 139 -8.83 -16.28 10.20
CA GLU A 139 -7.81 -17.18 9.67
C GLU A 139 -8.42 -18.40 8.94
N LYS A 140 -9.58 -18.86 9.42
CA LYS A 140 -10.34 -19.92 8.76
C LYS A 140 -11.07 -19.44 7.50
N LEU A 141 -11.56 -18.20 7.52
CA LEU A 141 -12.23 -17.57 6.38
C LEU A 141 -11.24 -17.21 5.27
N MET A 142 -10.05 -16.77 5.66
CA MET A 142 -8.98 -16.30 4.79
C MET A 142 -7.68 -17.12 5.00
N PRO A 143 -7.69 -18.43 4.68
CA PRO A 143 -6.46 -19.22 4.72
C PRO A 143 -5.47 -18.72 3.65
N PRO A 144 -4.19 -19.13 3.68
CA PRO A 144 -3.16 -18.65 2.75
C PRO A 144 -3.53 -18.76 1.28
N VAL A 145 -4.29 -19.78 0.86
CA VAL A 145 -4.75 -19.92 -0.53
C VAL A 145 -5.66 -18.75 -0.94
N VAL A 146 -6.57 -18.31 -0.05
CA VAL A 146 -7.48 -17.18 -0.28
C VAL A 146 -6.70 -15.87 -0.20
N THR A 147 -5.91 -15.66 0.85
CA THR A 147 -5.15 -14.43 1.07
C THR A 147 -4.17 -14.17 -0.07
N GLY A 148 -3.41 -15.19 -0.49
CA GLY A 148 -2.46 -15.08 -1.61
C GLY A 148 -3.16 -14.73 -2.92
N ALA A 149 -4.31 -15.37 -3.21
CA ALA A 149 -5.11 -15.06 -4.40
C ALA A 149 -5.60 -13.60 -4.38
N ILE A 150 -6.14 -13.11 -3.25
CA ILE A 150 -6.64 -11.73 -3.10
C ILE A 150 -5.51 -10.71 -3.33
N VAL A 151 -4.34 -10.92 -2.73
CA VAL A 151 -3.20 -10.02 -2.93
C VAL A 151 -2.74 -10.04 -4.40
N MET A 152 -2.68 -11.22 -5.03
CA MET A 152 -2.27 -11.38 -6.43
C MET A 152 -3.17 -10.61 -7.39
N ILE A 153 -4.49 -10.69 -7.21
CA ILE A 153 -5.44 -10.03 -8.12
C ILE A 153 -5.40 -8.51 -8.04
N ILE A 154 -4.91 -7.90 -6.95
CA ILE A 154 -4.73 -6.43 -6.88
C ILE A 154 -3.80 -5.99 -8.03
N GLY A 155 -2.65 -6.63 -8.17
CA GLY A 155 -1.70 -6.30 -9.23
C GLY A 155 -2.22 -6.66 -10.63
N LEU A 156 -2.83 -7.85 -10.79
CA LEU A 156 -3.34 -8.31 -12.08
C LEU A 156 -4.52 -7.49 -12.60
N ASN A 157 -5.42 -7.08 -11.73
CA ASN A 157 -6.59 -6.26 -12.11
C ASN A 157 -6.18 -4.86 -12.61
N LEU A 158 -5.10 -4.30 -12.07
CA LEU A 158 -4.61 -2.98 -12.43
C LEU A 158 -3.71 -2.97 -13.68
N ALA A 159 -3.24 -4.14 -14.13
CA ALA A 159 -2.35 -4.24 -15.28
C ALA A 159 -2.93 -3.64 -16.58
N PRO A 160 -4.19 -3.93 -16.99
CA PRO A 160 -4.77 -3.35 -18.20
C PRO A 160 -4.90 -1.82 -18.15
N VAL A 161 -5.24 -1.28 -16.95
CA VAL A 161 -5.39 0.17 -16.77
C VAL A 161 -4.05 0.87 -16.93
N THR A 162 -2.99 0.28 -16.38
CA THR A 162 -1.63 0.79 -16.48
C THR A 162 -1.15 0.86 -17.92
N ILE A 163 -1.32 -0.21 -18.69
CA ILE A 163 -0.88 -0.28 -20.09
C ILE A 163 -1.63 0.72 -20.97
N LYS A 164 -2.93 0.94 -20.72
CA LYS A 164 -3.74 1.93 -21.44
C LYS A 164 -3.24 3.35 -21.26
N GLY A 165 -2.56 3.68 -20.16
CA GLY A 165 -2.06 5.03 -19.85
C GLY A 165 -1.06 5.59 -20.88
N VAL A 166 -0.37 4.74 -21.64
CA VAL A 166 0.60 5.13 -22.68
C VAL A 166 0.26 4.55 -24.06
N ALA A 167 -0.87 3.84 -24.19
CA ALA A 167 -1.26 3.21 -25.44
C ALA A 167 -1.43 4.23 -26.58
N GLY A 168 -0.86 3.92 -27.74
CA GLY A 168 -0.93 4.79 -28.93
C GLY A 168 0.03 5.98 -28.92
N GLN A 169 0.90 6.11 -27.92
CA GLN A 169 1.92 7.16 -27.84
C GLN A 169 3.33 6.54 -27.86
N PRO A 170 3.99 6.37 -29.02
CA PRO A 170 5.24 5.61 -29.12
C PRO A 170 6.35 6.10 -28.20
N PHE A 171 6.55 7.41 -28.07
CA PHE A 171 7.57 7.98 -27.19
C PHE A 171 7.29 7.62 -25.71
N GLU A 172 6.05 7.79 -25.26
CA GLU A 172 5.66 7.50 -23.88
C GLU A 172 5.77 5.98 -23.58
N MET A 173 5.46 5.11 -24.56
CA MET A 173 5.64 3.66 -24.42
C MET A 173 7.12 3.29 -24.20
N TRP A 174 8.03 3.87 -24.97
CA TRP A 174 9.46 3.65 -24.80
C TRP A 174 9.96 4.17 -23.44
N MET A 175 9.49 5.35 -23.04
CA MET A 175 9.87 5.92 -21.74
C MET A 175 9.34 5.09 -20.57
N ALA A 176 8.15 4.49 -20.70
CA ALA A 176 7.63 3.55 -19.70
C ALA A 176 8.51 2.28 -19.61
N LEU A 177 8.94 1.71 -20.73
CA LEU A 177 9.86 0.56 -20.75
C LEU A 177 11.24 0.92 -20.18
N ILE A 178 11.76 2.11 -20.49
CA ILE A 178 13.02 2.62 -19.89
C ILE A 178 12.86 2.72 -18.36
N THR A 179 11.71 3.17 -17.88
CA THR A 179 11.43 3.21 -16.43
C THR A 179 11.45 1.82 -15.81
N VAL A 180 10.84 0.83 -16.46
CA VAL A 180 10.90 -0.58 -16.03
C VAL A 180 12.36 -1.07 -15.99
N LEU A 181 13.16 -0.75 -17.01
CA LEU A 181 14.57 -1.12 -17.04
C LEU A 181 15.38 -0.44 -15.94
N CYS A 182 15.14 0.84 -15.65
CA CYS A 182 15.79 1.56 -14.55
C CYS A 182 15.51 0.88 -13.20
N MET A 183 14.24 0.62 -12.91
CA MET A 183 13.84 -0.04 -11.66
C MET A 183 14.36 -1.48 -11.57
N GLY A 184 14.24 -2.24 -12.66
CA GLY A 184 14.75 -3.61 -12.74
C GLY A 184 16.26 -3.67 -12.56
N SER A 185 17.00 -2.74 -13.17
CA SER A 185 18.46 -2.65 -13.00
C SER A 185 18.84 -2.39 -11.55
N ILE A 186 18.16 -1.47 -10.87
CA ILE A 186 18.40 -1.22 -9.45
C ILE A 186 18.09 -2.46 -8.62
N ALA A 187 16.95 -3.13 -8.89
CA ALA A 187 16.56 -4.33 -8.18
C ALA A 187 17.56 -5.49 -8.32
N VAL A 188 18.17 -5.65 -9.49
CA VAL A 188 19.00 -6.82 -9.81
C VAL A 188 20.50 -6.54 -9.59
N PHE A 189 21.00 -5.36 -10.00
CA PHE A 189 22.43 -5.07 -10.00
C PHE A 189 22.91 -4.35 -8.74
N THR A 190 21.99 -3.92 -7.84
CA THR A 190 22.38 -3.30 -6.58
C THR A 190 22.12 -4.24 -5.39
N ARG A 191 22.65 -3.89 -4.22
CA ARG A 191 22.51 -4.66 -2.98
C ARG A 191 22.19 -3.74 -1.79
N GLY A 192 21.69 -4.34 -0.73
CA GLY A 192 21.45 -3.64 0.53
C GLY A 192 20.36 -2.58 0.42
N LEU A 193 20.64 -1.38 0.91
CA LEU A 193 19.70 -0.27 0.96
C LEU A 193 19.24 0.17 -0.44
N LEU A 194 20.15 0.33 -1.38
CA LEU A 194 19.83 0.84 -2.72
C LEU A 194 18.80 -0.07 -3.43
N GLN A 195 18.97 -1.40 -3.31
CA GLN A 195 18.02 -2.37 -3.82
C GLN A 195 16.62 -2.21 -3.19
N ARG A 196 16.55 -1.87 -1.90
CA ARG A 196 15.26 -1.68 -1.19
C ARG A 196 14.58 -0.37 -1.58
N LEU A 197 15.36 0.63 -1.97
CA LEU A 197 14.86 1.91 -2.49
C LEU A 197 14.57 1.89 -3.99
N LEU A 198 14.41 0.70 -4.60
CA LEU A 198 14.25 0.53 -6.06
C LEU A 198 13.16 1.44 -6.66
N LEU A 199 12.03 1.63 -5.97
CA LEU A 199 10.94 2.48 -6.44
C LEU A 199 11.37 3.95 -6.45
N LEU A 200 11.94 4.44 -5.37
CA LEU A 200 12.38 5.83 -5.26
C LEU A 200 13.52 6.13 -6.25
N VAL A 201 14.60 5.33 -6.19
CA VAL A 201 15.79 5.56 -7.02
C VAL A 201 15.49 5.31 -8.50
N GLY A 202 14.67 4.30 -8.80
CA GLY A 202 14.22 4.01 -10.15
C GLY A 202 13.35 5.11 -10.74
N LEU A 203 12.43 5.68 -9.95
CA LEU A 203 11.63 6.83 -10.36
C LEU A 203 12.51 8.06 -10.64
N ILE A 204 13.46 8.37 -9.75
CA ILE A 204 14.37 9.50 -9.94
C ILE A 204 15.21 9.32 -11.20
N LEU A 205 15.79 8.14 -11.40
CA LEU A 205 16.62 7.85 -12.57
C LEU A 205 15.80 7.97 -13.87
N ALA A 206 14.61 7.37 -13.91
CA ALA A 206 13.71 7.45 -15.06
C ALA A 206 13.23 8.89 -15.33
N TYR A 207 12.92 9.63 -14.27
CA TYR A 207 12.55 11.05 -14.37
C TYR A 207 13.67 11.90 -14.98
N VAL A 208 14.92 11.71 -14.53
CA VAL A 208 16.10 12.41 -15.08
C VAL A 208 16.29 12.05 -16.55
N ILE A 209 16.18 10.77 -16.94
CA ILE A 209 16.30 10.34 -18.32
C ILE A 209 15.17 10.97 -19.17
N TYR A 210 13.92 10.98 -18.67
CA TYR A 210 12.80 11.63 -19.35
C TYR A 210 13.06 13.14 -19.52
N ALA A 211 13.52 13.83 -18.49
CA ALA A 211 13.84 15.26 -18.54
C ALA A 211 14.95 15.57 -19.57
N ILE A 212 16.00 14.75 -19.63
CA ILE A 212 17.05 14.91 -20.65
C ILE A 212 16.49 14.70 -22.05
N ALA A 213 15.65 13.66 -22.25
CA ALA A 213 15.07 13.36 -23.55
C ALA A 213 14.12 14.48 -24.03
N THR A 214 13.31 15.04 -23.15
CA THR A 214 12.28 16.03 -23.54
C THR A 214 12.77 17.46 -23.46
N ASN A 215 13.32 17.89 -22.32
CA ASN A 215 13.79 19.27 -22.14
C ASN A 215 15.16 19.52 -22.75
N GLY A 216 16.02 18.48 -22.82
CA GLY A 216 17.36 18.59 -23.41
C GLY A 216 17.40 18.32 -24.90
N LEU A 217 16.78 17.22 -25.36
CA LEU A 217 16.84 16.77 -26.76
C LEU A 217 15.59 17.09 -27.58
N GLY A 218 14.50 17.59 -26.95
CA GLY A 218 13.26 17.97 -27.64
C GLY A 218 12.46 16.77 -28.21
N LEU A 219 12.64 15.55 -27.66
CA LEU A 219 12.05 14.32 -28.21
C LEU A 219 10.59 14.08 -27.79
N GLY A 220 10.00 14.94 -26.95
CA GLY A 220 8.63 14.77 -26.45
C GLY A 220 8.12 16.03 -25.77
N LYS A 221 7.06 15.91 -24.98
CA LYS A 221 6.51 17.04 -24.24
C LYS A 221 7.45 17.41 -23.07
N PRO A 222 8.02 18.63 -23.04
CA PRO A 222 8.92 19.05 -22.00
C PRO A 222 8.21 19.12 -20.63
N ILE A 223 8.95 18.83 -19.59
CA ILE A 223 8.47 18.98 -18.20
C ILE A 223 8.44 20.47 -17.87
N ASP A 224 7.31 20.95 -17.35
CA ASP A 224 7.16 22.31 -16.87
C ASP A 224 7.58 22.40 -15.39
N PHE A 225 8.67 23.11 -15.14
CA PHE A 225 9.22 23.35 -13.81
C PHE A 225 8.70 24.63 -13.14
N SER A 226 7.85 25.42 -13.83
CA SER A 226 7.37 26.69 -13.32
C SER A 226 6.63 26.57 -11.98
N GLN A 227 5.86 25.50 -11.83
CA GLN A 227 5.13 25.22 -10.58
C GLN A 227 6.07 25.01 -9.38
N ILE A 228 7.26 24.43 -9.61
CA ILE A 228 8.25 24.21 -8.55
C ILE A 228 8.81 25.55 -8.06
N SER A 229 9.10 26.48 -8.97
CA SER A 229 9.65 27.78 -8.61
C SER A 229 8.67 28.63 -7.81
N GLN A 230 7.38 28.52 -8.11
CA GLN A 230 6.30 29.29 -7.47
C GLN A 230 5.83 28.68 -6.13
N ALA A 231 6.06 27.40 -5.90
CA ALA A 231 5.62 26.71 -4.70
C ALA A 231 6.42 27.16 -3.46
N SER A 232 5.71 27.35 -2.35
CA SER A 232 6.31 27.68 -1.05
C SER A 232 7.02 26.46 -0.45
N TRP A 233 8.00 26.73 0.42
CA TRP A 233 8.70 25.67 1.15
C TRP A 233 7.83 25.03 2.23
N PHE A 234 6.96 25.81 2.86
CA PHE A 234 6.05 25.39 3.93
C PHE A 234 4.61 25.79 3.61
N GLY A 235 3.69 24.88 3.84
CA GLY A 235 2.26 25.13 3.69
C GLY A 235 1.43 23.89 4.02
N ILE A 236 0.18 24.11 4.40
CA ILE A 236 -0.77 23.04 4.66
C ILE A 236 -1.38 22.63 3.31
N PRO A 237 -1.40 21.32 2.95
CA PRO A 237 -2.07 20.85 1.75
C PRO A 237 -3.57 21.16 1.77
N ASN A 238 -4.17 21.37 0.60
CA ASN A 238 -5.60 21.54 0.48
C ASN A 238 -6.35 20.27 0.90
N PHE A 239 -7.35 20.43 1.75
CA PHE A 239 -8.25 19.36 2.16
C PHE A 239 -9.45 19.28 1.22
N SER A 240 -9.99 18.07 1.05
CA SER A 240 -11.28 17.82 0.40
C SER A 240 -12.23 17.16 1.39
N HIS A 241 -13.47 17.64 1.39
CA HIS A 241 -14.49 17.06 2.26
C HIS A 241 -15.15 15.82 1.62
N PRO A 242 -15.46 14.77 2.40
CA PRO A 242 -16.14 13.59 1.90
C PRO A 242 -17.59 13.89 1.51
N THR A 243 -18.02 13.38 0.36
CA THR A 243 -19.42 13.30 -0.06
C THR A 243 -19.85 11.84 -0.01
N PHE A 244 -20.85 11.53 0.81
CA PHE A 244 -21.32 10.15 0.99
C PHE A 244 -22.32 9.79 -0.12
N ASP A 245 -21.80 9.27 -1.22
CA ASP A 245 -22.58 8.71 -2.31
C ASP A 245 -22.76 7.20 -2.08
N THR A 246 -24.00 6.73 -2.13
CA THR A 246 -24.33 5.32 -1.84
C THR A 246 -23.65 4.36 -2.82
N LYS A 247 -23.55 4.71 -4.11
CA LYS A 247 -22.92 3.85 -5.11
C LYS A 247 -21.41 3.75 -4.86
N ALA A 248 -20.76 4.88 -4.58
CA ALA A 248 -19.33 4.90 -4.26
C ALA A 248 -19.03 4.13 -2.97
N ILE A 249 -19.86 4.26 -1.94
CA ILE A 249 -19.72 3.48 -0.69
C ILE A 249 -19.81 1.99 -0.98
N LEU A 250 -20.80 1.56 -1.76
CA LEU A 250 -21.00 0.14 -2.07
C LEU A 250 -19.84 -0.45 -2.91
N ILE A 251 -19.17 0.37 -3.74
CA ILE A 251 -18.01 -0.06 -4.53
C ILE A 251 -16.73 -0.08 -3.67
N ILE A 252 -16.54 0.92 -2.80
CA ILE A 252 -15.26 1.13 -2.11
C ILE A 252 -15.22 0.43 -0.74
N ALA A 253 -16.32 0.38 0.03
CA ALA A 253 -16.31 -0.20 1.37
C ALA A 253 -15.87 -1.68 1.42
N PRO A 254 -16.20 -2.56 0.44
CA PRO A 254 -15.72 -3.94 0.42
C PRO A 254 -14.19 -4.10 0.37
N VAL A 255 -13.44 -3.06 -0.01
CA VAL A 255 -11.96 -3.07 0.04
C VAL A 255 -11.44 -3.37 1.44
N ALA A 256 -12.22 -3.08 2.48
CA ALA A 256 -11.87 -3.45 3.87
C ALA A 256 -11.52 -4.94 4.02
N LEU A 257 -12.18 -5.85 3.29
CA LEU A 257 -11.86 -7.28 3.32
C LEU A 257 -10.50 -7.58 2.69
N ILE A 258 -10.14 -6.82 1.66
CA ILE A 258 -8.84 -6.91 0.99
C ILE A 258 -7.75 -6.43 1.96
N LEU A 259 -7.98 -5.29 2.62
CA LEU A 259 -7.05 -4.72 3.61
C LEU A 259 -6.87 -5.66 4.82
N VAL A 260 -7.92 -6.35 5.25
CA VAL A 260 -7.83 -7.39 6.29
C VAL A 260 -6.89 -8.51 5.85
N ALA A 261 -7.02 -8.99 4.61
CA ALA A 261 -6.16 -10.06 4.08
C ALA A 261 -4.69 -9.59 3.95
N GLU A 262 -4.48 -8.39 3.44
CA GLU A 262 -3.15 -7.77 3.27
C GLU A 262 -2.46 -7.57 4.63
N ASN A 263 -3.14 -6.94 5.58
CA ASN A 263 -2.59 -6.66 6.91
C ASN A 263 -2.36 -7.94 7.72
N LEU A 264 -3.24 -8.94 7.60
CA LEU A 264 -3.02 -10.25 8.19
C LEU A 264 -1.70 -10.87 7.71
N GLY A 265 -1.42 -10.77 6.41
CA GLY A 265 -0.16 -11.22 5.80
C GLY A 265 1.04 -10.45 6.36
N HIS A 266 0.96 -9.13 6.39
CA HIS A 266 2.03 -8.26 6.90
C HIS A 266 2.36 -8.51 8.37
N ILE A 267 1.35 -8.56 9.25
CA ILE A 267 1.55 -8.80 10.70
C ILE A 267 2.15 -10.19 10.94
N LYS A 268 1.73 -11.21 10.20
CA LYS A 268 2.33 -12.55 10.29
C LYS A 268 3.79 -12.55 9.81
N ALA A 269 4.10 -11.86 8.73
CA ALA A 269 5.48 -11.73 8.24
C ALA A 269 6.37 -11.00 9.26
N VAL A 270 5.88 -9.91 9.86
CA VAL A 270 6.59 -9.21 10.94
C VAL A 270 6.79 -10.12 12.16
N GLY A 271 5.75 -10.84 12.60
CA GLY A 271 5.85 -11.78 13.71
C GLY A 271 6.89 -12.89 13.47
N ALA A 272 6.90 -13.46 12.26
CA ALA A 272 7.89 -14.48 11.89
C ALA A 272 9.33 -13.93 11.88
N MET A 273 9.50 -12.67 11.43
CA MET A 273 10.81 -12.02 11.36
C MET A 273 11.35 -11.60 12.73
N THR A 274 10.47 -11.10 13.60
CA THR A 274 10.84 -10.65 14.96
C THR A 274 10.94 -11.79 15.95
N GLY A 275 10.39 -12.96 15.61
CA GLY A 275 10.22 -14.09 16.53
C GLY A 275 9.12 -13.88 17.58
N GLU A 276 8.30 -12.82 17.44
CA GLU A 276 7.24 -12.47 18.36
C GLU A 276 5.87 -12.97 17.88
N ASN A 277 5.05 -13.45 18.81
CA ASN A 277 3.65 -13.76 18.48
C ASN A 277 2.82 -12.47 18.45
N LEU A 278 2.66 -11.89 17.27
CA LEU A 278 1.85 -10.69 17.06
C LEU A 278 0.36 -10.99 16.79
N THR A 279 -0.06 -12.25 16.76
CA THR A 279 -1.47 -12.65 16.56
C THR A 279 -2.44 -11.94 17.53
N PRO A 280 -2.13 -11.76 18.83
CA PRO A 280 -3.00 -11.02 19.74
C PRO A 280 -3.16 -9.53 19.40
N GLN A 281 -2.27 -8.96 18.58
CA GLN A 281 -2.31 -7.57 18.18
C GLN A 281 -3.13 -7.35 16.89
N LEU A 282 -3.53 -8.41 16.16
CA LEU A 282 -4.24 -8.31 14.89
C LEU A 282 -5.50 -7.46 14.96
N GLY A 283 -6.34 -7.67 15.99
CA GLY A 283 -7.56 -6.86 16.13
C GLY A 283 -7.27 -5.37 16.32
N LYS A 284 -6.25 -5.03 17.13
CA LYS A 284 -5.81 -3.63 17.30
C LYS A 284 -5.21 -3.06 16.02
N ALA A 285 -4.45 -3.84 15.27
CA ALA A 285 -3.87 -3.42 14.00
C ALA A 285 -4.98 -3.12 12.98
N PHE A 286 -6.01 -3.95 12.89
CA PHE A 286 -7.16 -3.72 12.01
C PHE A 286 -7.97 -2.47 12.43
N VAL A 287 -8.19 -2.26 13.74
CA VAL A 287 -8.81 -1.02 14.23
C VAL A 287 -7.95 0.18 13.88
N ALA A 288 -6.64 0.10 14.07
CA ALA A 288 -5.71 1.18 13.79
C ALA A 288 -5.70 1.56 12.30
N ASP A 289 -5.62 0.58 11.40
CA ASP A 289 -5.67 0.78 9.95
C ASP A 289 -7.04 1.33 9.51
N GLY A 290 -8.14 0.81 10.08
CA GLY A 290 -9.47 1.30 9.79
C GLY A 290 -9.66 2.76 10.22
N LEU A 291 -9.20 3.13 11.42
CA LEU A 291 -9.24 4.51 11.90
C LEU A 291 -8.28 5.42 11.10
N ALA A 292 -7.10 4.92 10.72
CA ALA A 292 -6.18 5.62 9.85
C ALA A 292 -6.80 5.91 8.47
N THR A 293 -7.45 4.92 7.86
CA THR A 293 -8.18 5.07 6.58
C THR A 293 -9.34 6.05 6.72
N THR A 294 -10.12 5.97 7.81
CA THR A 294 -11.22 6.92 8.10
C THR A 294 -10.70 8.34 8.24
N LEU A 295 -9.65 8.54 9.03
CA LEU A 295 -9.04 9.85 9.25
C LEU A 295 -8.48 10.43 7.94
N SER A 296 -7.76 9.60 7.19
CA SER A 296 -7.18 9.98 5.90
C SER A 296 -8.26 10.41 4.89
N GLY A 297 -9.30 9.59 4.71
CA GLY A 297 -10.43 9.92 3.85
C GLY A 297 -11.19 11.17 4.30
N SER A 298 -11.32 11.42 5.61
CA SER A 298 -12.03 12.59 6.15
C SER A 298 -11.41 13.92 5.73
N VAL A 299 -10.11 13.94 5.43
CA VAL A 299 -9.39 15.15 4.99
C VAL A 299 -9.11 15.18 3.48
N GLY A 300 -9.57 14.17 2.74
CA GLY A 300 -9.39 14.11 1.28
C GLY A 300 -8.13 13.39 0.82
N ALA A 301 -7.55 12.54 1.66
CA ALA A 301 -6.42 11.69 1.34
C ALA A 301 -6.85 10.24 1.04
N PRO A 302 -6.00 9.43 0.39
CA PRO A 302 -6.31 8.03 0.07
C PRO A 302 -6.41 7.16 1.32
N GLY A 303 -7.04 5.98 1.17
CA GLY A 303 -7.07 4.98 2.24
C GLY A 303 -5.68 4.41 2.53
N MET A 304 -5.46 4.08 3.80
CA MET A 304 -4.15 3.66 4.32
C MET A 304 -4.08 2.15 4.51
N THR A 305 -2.87 1.60 4.46
CA THR A 305 -2.55 0.21 4.80
C THR A 305 -1.12 0.11 5.31
N THR A 306 -0.79 -0.99 6.00
CA THR A 306 0.58 -1.32 6.38
C THR A 306 1.45 -1.64 5.14
N TYR A 307 2.74 -1.30 5.17
CA TYR A 307 3.62 -1.42 4.01
C TYR A 307 4.62 -2.57 4.08
N GLY A 308 4.58 -3.42 3.05
CA GLY A 308 5.53 -4.51 2.83
C GLY A 308 6.95 -4.04 2.55
N GLU A 309 7.13 -2.88 1.90
CA GLU A 309 8.42 -2.26 1.62
C GLU A 309 9.22 -2.00 2.90
N ASN A 310 8.54 -1.52 3.93
CA ASN A 310 9.14 -1.26 5.23
C ASN A 310 9.49 -2.56 5.97
N ILE A 311 8.73 -3.65 5.76
CA ILE A 311 9.08 -5.00 6.24
C ILE A 311 10.40 -5.45 5.57
N GLY A 312 10.55 -5.16 4.27
CA GLY A 312 11.80 -5.42 3.55
C GLY A 312 13.00 -4.67 4.14
N VAL A 313 12.84 -3.41 4.54
CA VAL A 313 13.90 -2.63 5.21
C VAL A 313 14.27 -3.25 6.55
N MET A 314 13.27 -3.59 7.38
CA MET A 314 13.51 -4.29 8.66
C MET A 314 14.30 -5.58 8.48
N ALA A 315 13.99 -6.37 7.45
CA ALA A 315 14.69 -7.62 7.16
C ALA A 315 16.18 -7.44 6.86
N VAL A 316 16.56 -6.33 6.21
CA VAL A 316 17.98 -6.04 5.88
C VAL A 316 18.70 -5.39 7.04
N THR A 317 18.07 -4.42 7.67
CA THR A 317 18.70 -3.66 8.77
C THR A 317 18.76 -4.44 10.07
N ARG A 318 17.91 -5.49 10.19
CA ARG A 318 17.72 -6.26 11.43
C ARG A 318 17.31 -5.38 12.63
N VAL A 319 16.68 -4.23 12.35
CA VAL A 319 16.18 -3.28 13.34
C VAL A 319 14.66 -3.29 13.32
N TYR A 320 14.07 -3.77 14.40
CA TYR A 320 12.61 -3.93 14.54
C TYR A 320 12.01 -2.91 15.52
N SER A 321 12.81 -1.94 15.97
CA SER A 321 12.41 -0.91 16.93
C SER A 321 11.19 -0.13 16.43
N THR A 322 10.12 -0.12 17.23
CA THR A 322 8.88 0.61 16.87
C THR A 322 9.07 2.13 16.91
N ILE A 323 10.06 2.64 17.67
CA ILE A 323 10.38 4.08 17.73
C ILE A 323 10.86 4.60 16.37
N VAL A 324 11.55 3.78 15.59
CA VAL A 324 12.04 4.14 14.25
C VAL A 324 10.88 4.53 13.32
N PHE A 325 9.72 3.88 13.46
CA PHE A 325 8.51 4.20 12.67
C PHE A 325 7.86 5.51 13.11
N VAL A 326 7.94 5.86 14.39
CA VAL A 326 7.49 7.19 14.87
C VAL A 326 8.34 8.27 14.24
N ILE A 327 9.66 8.09 14.19
CA ILE A 327 10.58 9.04 13.55
C ILE A 327 10.31 9.13 12.05
N ALA A 328 10.07 8.00 11.38
CA ALA A 328 9.68 7.96 9.97
C ALA A 328 8.37 8.73 9.72
N GLY A 329 7.37 8.55 10.60
CA GLY A 329 6.10 9.28 10.54
C GLY A 329 6.28 10.79 10.71
N ILE A 330 7.09 11.22 11.69
CA ILE A 330 7.41 12.64 11.89
C ILE A 330 8.09 13.23 10.64
N PHE A 331 9.06 12.52 10.07
CA PHE A 331 9.75 12.97 8.85
C PHE A 331 8.77 13.09 7.67
N ALA A 332 7.85 12.13 7.49
CA ALA A 332 6.82 12.18 6.46
C ALA A 332 5.87 13.38 6.67
N ILE A 333 5.51 13.71 7.91
CA ILE A 333 4.71 14.91 8.21
C ILE A 333 5.43 16.17 7.71
N PHE A 334 6.73 16.31 7.97
CA PHE A 334 7.50 17.46 7.48
C PHE A 334 7.55 17.51 5.94
N LEU A 335 7.71 16.37 5.26
CA LEU A 335 7.67 16.31 3.80
C LEU A 335 6.29 16.69 3.25
N GLY A 336 5.22 16.19 3.87
CA GLY A 336 3.85 16.49 3.46
C GLY A 336 3.44 17.94 3.66
N LEU A 337 4.09 18.65 4.58
CA LEU A 337 3.92 20.09 4.80
C LEU A 337 4.76 20.96 3.86
N SER A 338 5.41 20.39 2.85
CA SER A 338 6.19 21.13 1.86
C SER A 338 5.50 21.15 0.49
N PRO A 339 4.77 22.22 0.13
CA PRO A 339 4.17 22.37 -1.20
C PRO A 339 5.20 22.27 -2.32
N LYS A 340 6.43 22.75 -2.11
CA LYS A 340 7.52 22.63 -3.08
C LYS A 340 7.88 21.18 -3.37
N PHE A 341 7.88 20.33 -2.36
CA PHE A 341 8.11 18.90 -2.52
C PHE A 341 7.00 18.24 -3.35
N GLY A 342 5.74 18.59 -3.10
CA GLY A 342 4.62 18.11 -3.91
C GLY A 342 4.61 18.64 -5.33
N ALA A 343 5.05 19.88 -5.54
CA ALA A 343 5.21 20.40 -6.88
C ALA A 343 6.23 19.57 -7.70
N VAL A 344 7.35 19.16 -7.09
CA VAL A 344 8.32 18.24 -7.73
C VAL A 344 7.64 16.92 -8.09
N ILE A 345 6.90 16.31 -7.16
CA ILE A 345 6.20 15.05 -7.40
C ILE A 345 5.17 15.18 -8.53
N SER A 346 4.43 16.29 -8.57
CA SER A 346 3.39 16.53 -9.59
C SER A 346 3.95 16.72 -11.01
N THR A 347 5.26 16.96 -11.16
CA THR A 347 5.90 17.03 -12.48
C THR A 347 6.30 15.66 -13.03
N ILE A 348 6.12 14.55 -12.28
CA ILE A 348 6.48 13.21 -12.75
C ILE A 348 5.59 12.85 -13.96
N PRO A 349 6.21 12.56 -15.15
CA PRO A 349 5.45 12.27 -16.37
C PRO A 349 4.64 10.97 -16.28
N SER A 350 3.52 10.93 -17.01
CA SER A 350 2.64 9.75 -17.07
C SER A 350 3.36 8.48 -17.53
N ALA A 351 4.31 8.58 -18.45
CA ALA A 351 5.12 7.45 -18.89
C ALA A 351 5.96 6.86 -17.74
N VAL A 352 6.58 7.72 -16.93
CA VAL A 352 7.37 7.30 -15.76
C VAL A 352 6.46 6.65 -14.72
N LEU A 353 5.27 7.24 -14.47
CA LEU A 353 4.27 6.64 -13.57
C LEU A 353 3.78 5.29 -14.08
N THR A 354 3.54 5.16 -15.40
CA THR A 354 3.13 3.90 -16.03
C THR A 354 4.19 2.81 -15.87
N GLY A 355 5.46 3.13 -16.19
CA GLY A 355 6.56 2.19 -16.04
C GLY A 355 6.75 1.74 -14.58
N ALA A 356 6.65 2.67 -13.64
CA ALA A 356 6.68 2.37 -12.21
C ALA A 356 5.51 1.46 -11.79
N SER A 357 4.29 1.75 -12.30
CA SER A 357 3.10 0.94 -12.02
C SER A 357 3.23 -0.49 -12.52
N ILE A 358 3.82 -0.71 -13.70
CA ILE A 358 4.10 -2.07 -14.23
C ILE A 358 4.96 -2.85 -13.24
N VAL A 359 6.03 -2.24 -12.74
CA VAL A 359 6.92 -2.91 -11.76
C VAL A 359 6.19 -3.17 -10.44
N VAL A 360 5.51 -2.17 -9.90
CA VAL A 360 4.83 -2.26 -8.59
C VAL A 360 3.72 -3.31 -8.62
N PHE A 361 2.86 -3.28 -9.64
CA PHE A 361 1.75 -4.24 -9.73
C PHE A 361 2.25 -5.67 -9.99
N GLY A 362 3.36 -5.80 -10.74
CA GLY A 362 4.07 -7.06 -10.86
C GLY A 362 4.59 -7.57 -9.51
N LEU A 363 5.21 -6.70 -8.71
CA LEU A 363 5.71 -7.05 -7.38
C LEU A 363 4.58 -7.43 -6.42
N ILE A 364 3.43 -6.73 -6.46
CA ILE A 364 2.25 -7.08 -5.66
C ILE A 364 1.72 -8.46 -6.06
N THR A 365 1.63 -8.73 -7.37
CA THR A 365 1.22 -10.05 -7.88
C THR A 365 2.12 -11.17 -7.35
N ILE A 366 3.43 -10.98 -7.41
CA ILE A 366 4.40 -11.95 -6.91
C ILE A 366 4.35 -12.05 -5.37
N ALA A 367 4.06 -10.96 -4.65
CA ALA A 367 3.87 -11.02 -3.21
C ALA A 367 2.69 -11.95 -2.82
N GLY A 368 1.59 -11.92 -3.58
CA GLY A 368 0.50 -12.88 -3.41
C GLY A 368 0.93 -14.33 -3.63
N ALA A 369 1.69 -14.62 -4.69
CA ALA A 369 2.25 -15.94 -4.96
C ALA A 369 3.22 -16.39 -3.85
N LYS A 370 4.00 -15.46 -3.31
CA LYS A 370 4.94 -15.72 -2.21
C LYS A 370 4.21 -16.19 -0.94
N ILE A 371 3.03 -15.66 -0.64
CA ILE A 371 2.19 -16.15 0.47
C ILE A 371 1.90 -17.64 0.30
N TRP A 372 1.61 -18.12 -0.92
CA TRP A 372 1.39 -19.54 -1.19
C TRP A 372 2.63 -20.39 -0.95
N ILE A 373 3.77 -19.93 -1.43
CA ILE A 373 5.05 -20.64 -1.31
C ILE A 373 5.46 -20.75 0.17
N GLU A 374 5.43 -19.65 0.91
CA GLU A 374 5.84 -19.59 2.31
C GLU A 374 4.96 -20.43 3.23
N ASN A 375 3.66 -20.52 2.92
CA ASN A 375 2.70 -21.32 3.67
C ASN A 375 2.52 -22.73 3.08
N LYS A 376 3.34 -23.13 2.08
CA LYS A 376 3.32 -24.45 1.45
C LYS A 376 1.92 -24.87 1.01
N VAL A 377 1.21 -23.94 0.33
CA VAL A 377 -0.15 -24.24 -0.17
C VAL A 377 -0.08 -25.38 -1.18
N ASP A 378 -0.78 -26.48 -0.89
CA ASP A 378 -0.82 -27.65 -1.75
C ASP A 378 -1.88 -27.47 -2.84
N PHE A 379 -1.45 -27.32 -4.09
CA PHE A 379 -2.31 -27.23 -5.28
C PHE A 379 -2.64 -28.58 -5.92
N SER A 380 -2.12 -29.69 -5.41
CA SER A 380 -2.63 -31.01 -5.73
C SER A 380 -4.01 -31.26 -5.07
N ASN A 381 -4.32 -30.51 -4.03
CA ASN A 381 -5.67 -30.45 -3.46
C ASN A 381 -6.60 -29.62 -4.37
N ASN A 382 -7.61 -30.31 -4.94
CA ASN A 382 -8.57 -29.71 -5.87
C ASN A 382 -9.30 -28.49 -5.31
N LYS A 383 -9.55 -28.44 -4.00
CA LYS A 383 -10.16 -27.28 -3.34
C LYS A 383 -9.28 -26.05 -3.51
N ASN A 384 -8.01 -26.14 -3.13
CA ASN A 384 -7.06 -25.04 -3.23
C ASN A 384 -6.88 -24.62 -4.69
N LEU A 385 -6.78 -25.60 -5.60
CA LEU A 385 -6.63 -25.36 -7.03
C LEU A 385 -7.81 -24.52 -7.58
N ILE A 386 -9.05 -24.94 -7.30
CA ILE A 386 -10.25 -24.25 -7.82
C ILE A 386 -10.42 -22.87 -7.16
N VAL A 387 -10.25 -22.76 -5.85
CA VAL A 387 -10.34 -21.45 -5.16
C VAL A 387 -9.36 -20.46 -5.77
N ALA A 388 -8.09 -20.83 -5.93
CA ALA A 388 -7.07 -19.95 -6.50
C ALA A 388 -7.37 -19.62 -7.97
N SER A 389 -7.65 -20.62 -8.80
CA SER A 389 -7.87 -20.45 -10.25
C SER A 389 -9.05 -19.52 -10.55
N VAL A 390 -10.19 -19.78 -9.91
CA VAL A 390 -11.40 -18.96 -10.11
C VAL A 390 -11.15 -17.53 -9.64
N THR A 391 -10.56 -17.35 -8.46
CA THR A 391 -10.27 -16.02 -7.92
C THR A 391 -9.36 -15.21 -8.86
N ILE A 392 -8.27 -15.82 -9.36
CA ILE A 392 -7.33 -15.15 -10.26
C ILE A 392 -8.05 -14.69 -11.54
N ILE A 393 -8.82 -15.58 -12.17
CA ILE A 393 -9.49 -15.26 -13.45
C ILE A 393 -10.56 -14.18 -13.26
N LEU A 394 -11.39 -14.27 -12.21
CA LEU A 394 -12.40 -13.25 -11.93
C LEU A 394 -11.76 -11.88 -11.66
N GLY A 395 -10.67 -11.85 -10.86
CA GLY A 395 -9.99 -10.60 -10.52
C GLY A 395 -9.20 -10.02 -11.70
N ALA A 396 -8.39 -10.82 -12.38
CA ALA A 396 -7.60 -10.36 -13.53
C ALA A 396 -8.46 -9.95 -14.72
N GLY A 397 -9.57 -10.66 -14.95
CA GLY A 397 -10.54 -10.36 -16.00
C GLY A 397 -11.49 -9.21 -15.66
N ASN A 398 -11.37 -8.62 -14.48
CA ASN A 398 -12.28 -7.58 -13.95
C ASN A 398 -13.76 -7.98 -14.08
N PHE A 399 -14.09 -9.23 -13.65
CA PHE A 399 -15.46 -9.72 -13.69
C PHE A 399 -16.32 -9.03 -12.63
N GLU A 400 -17.16 -8.12 -13.05
CA GLU A 400 -18.00 -7.31 -12.16
C GLU A 400 -19.35 -7.97 -11.94
N LEU A 401 -19.70 -8.27 -10.68
CA LEU A 401 -21.03 -8.72 -10.31
C LEU A 401 -21.94 -7.52 -10.06
N LEU A 402 -23.04 -7.47 -10.81
CA LEU A 402 -24.05 -6.43 -10.72
C LEU A 402 -25.30 -6.97 -10.01
N PHE A 403 -25.71 -6.33 -8.93
CA PHE A 403 -26.96 -6.60 -8.21
C PHE A 403 -27.81 -5.34 -8.23
N GLY A 404 -28.67 -5.19 -9.24
CA GLY A 404 -29.41 -3.94 -9.44
C GLY A 404 -28.44 -2.76 -9.66
N ASN A 405 -28.46 -1.79 -8.75
CA ASN A 405 -27.55 -0.62 -8.79
C ASN A 405 -26.20 -0.85 -8.08
N PHE A 406 -25.98 -2.03 -7.51
CA PHE A 406 -24.77 -2.39 -6.80
C PHE A 406 -23.77 -3.08 -7.73
N ASN A 407 -22.54 -2.56 -7.82
CA ASN A 407 -21.43 -3.16 -8.54
C ASN A 407 -20.31 -3.50 -7.56
N LEU A 408 -19.98 -4.79 -7.44
CA LEU A 408 -18.90 -5.27 -6.58
C LEU A 408 -17.50 -4.96 -7.12
N GLY A 409 -17.37 -4.56 -8.39
CA GLY A 409 -16.09 -4.48 -9.08
C GLY A 409 -15.37 -5.84 -9.20
N GLY A 410 -14.35 -5.92 -10.04
CA GLY A 410 -13.67 -7.19 -10.30
C GLY A 410 -12.91 -7.74 -9.10
N ILE A 411 -12.17 -6.89 -8.37
CA ILE A 411 -11.43 -7.31 -7.17
C ILE A 411 -12.39 -7.72 -6.06
N GLY A 412 -13.49 -6.95 -5.84
CA GLY A 412 -14.51 -7.28 -4.85
C GLY A 412 -15.19 -8.62 -5.16
N THR A 413 -15.63 -8.82 -6.41
CA THR A 413 -16.23 -10.07 -6.88
C THR A 413 -15.33 -11.27 -6.65
N ALA A 414 -14.06 -11.16 -7.05
CA ALA A 414 -13.06 -12.21 -6.87
C ALA A 414 -12.79 -12.51 -5.38
N THR A 415 -12.76 -11.47 -4.54
CA THR A 415 -12.56 -11.62 -3.08
C THR A 415 -13.70 -12.39 -2.45
N PHE A 416 -14.96 -12.00 -2.74
CA PHE A 416 -16.13 -12.73 -2.23
C PHE A 416 -16.18 -14.16 -2.78
N ALA A 417 -15.89 -14.36 -4.06
CA ALA A 417 -15.82 -15.71 -4.66
C ALA A 417 -14.78 -16.59 -3.95
N ALA A 418 -13.57 -16.07 -3.68
CA ALA A 418 -12.53 -16.80 -2.96
C ALA A 418 -13.00 -17.28 -1.57
N ILE A 419 -13.61 -16.36 -0.81
CA ILE A 419 -14.10 -16.64 0.54
C ILE A 419 -15.23 -17.66 0.52
N ILE A 420 -16.22 -17.45 -0.36
CA ILE A 420 -17.41 -18.33 -0.47
C ILE A 420 -17.01 -19.73 -0.94
N LEU A 421 -16.20 -19.83 -2.00
CA LEU A 421 -15.74 -21.12 -2.51
C LEU A 421 -14.91 -21.87 -1.47
N ASN A 422 -13.99 -21.19 -0.79
CA ASN A 422 -13.22 -21.81 0.28
C ASN A 422 -14.13 -22.31 1.41
N TRP A 423 -15.13 -21.53 1.82
CA TRP A 423 -16.07 -21.93 2.85
C TRP A 423 -16.92 -23.14 2.42
N LEU A 424 -17.53 -23.09 1.21
CA LEU A 424 -18.36 -24.15 0.67
C LEU A 424 -17.61 -25.48 0.57
N PHE A 425 -16.39 -25.44 -0.01
CA PHE A 425 -15.59 -26.66 -0.19
C PHE A 425 -15.02 -27.20 1.12
N SER A 426 -14.89 -26.35 2.16
CA SER A 426 -14.49 -26.80 3.50
C SER A 426 -15.60 -27.55 4.23
N LEU A 427 -16.85 -27.50 3.78
CA LEU A 427 -17.95 -28.29 4.36
C LEU A 427 -17.76 -29.79 4.09
N LYS A 428 -17.18 -30.14 2.93
CA LYS A 428 -16.87 -31.54 2.57
C LYS A 428 -15.78 -32.16 3.45
N ASP A 429 -14.88 -31.38 3.99
CA ASP A 429 -13.79 -31.87 4.86
C ASP A 429 -14.30 -32.28 6.26
N LYS A 430 -15.61 -32.06 6.54
CA LYS A 430 -16.26 -32.39 7.80
C LYS A 430 -17.19 -33.60 7.72
N THR A 431 -17.46 -34.11 6.52
CA THR A 431 -18.18 -35.34 6.24
C THR A 431 -17.21 -36.46 5.86
#